data_d5f07dac06b2d983967ee1e1f2ce25a8
#
_entry.id   d5f07dac06b2d983967ee1e1f2ce25a8
#
_cell.length_a   1.000
_cell.length_b   1.000
_cell.length_c   1.000
_cell.angle_alpha   90.00
_cell.angle_beta   90.00
_cell.angle_gamma   90.00
#
_symmetry.space_group_name_H-M   'P 1'
#
loop_
_entity.id
_entity.type
_entity.pdbx_description
1 polymer ?
#
loop_
_entity_poly.entity_id
_entity_poly.type
_entity_poly.pdbx_seq_one_letter_code
_entity_poly.pdbx_strand_id
1 'polypeptide(L)'
;MSNSVAPAVAAPNQEARRAALTRAQICLYVGIAAVVALALITLFVPTSTDDASFHHVGDYFLTADGIPFVLVPAFLLPALRTLQGGRDGRLGLAGIVAMGIGAVVLCGMFVYGLIAATGSSLGPTYVLASAVTIIGVILFAAGSWRVRLLPGWLLAAWPVAWIVGGLLPILSGGQLMLAAVYVVMAVLLPRRLIRRPA
;
A
#
# COMPACT_ATOMS: atom_id res chain seq x y z
N MET A 1 -28.81 35.77 11.12
CA MET A 1 -27.99 34.57 11.38
C MET A 1 -28.32 33.57 10.28
N SER A 2 -27.49 33.49 9.25
CA SER A 2 -27.68 32.59 8.10
C SER A 2 -27.07 31.23 8.47
N ASN A 3 -27.92 30.22 8.70
CA ASN A 3 -27.49 28.84 8.86
C ASN A 3 -27.00 28.33 7.49
N SER A 4 -25.70 28.40 7.27
CA SER A 4 -25.04 27.71 6.16
C SER A 4 -25.11 26.20 6.43
N VAL A 5 -26.13 25.54 5.91
CA VAL A 5 -26.24 24.09 5.88
C VAL A 5 -25.13 23.58 4.94
N ALA A 6 -24.10 22.96 5.52
CA ALA A 6 -23.07 22.30 4.72
C ALA A 6 -23.74 21.27 3.81
N PRO A 7 -23.40 21.19 2.50
CA PRO A 7 -23.98 20.23 1.60
C PRO A 7 -23.74 18.82 2.10
N ALA A 8 -24.82 18.05 2.30
CA ALA A 8 -24.73 16.65 2.66
C ALA A 8 -23.99 15.91 1.55
N VAL A 9 -22.86 15.29 1.89
CA VAL A 9 -22.10 14.44 0.96
C VAL A 9 -23.01 13.26 0.60
N ALA A 10 -23.48 13.23 -0.66
CA ALA A 10 -24.34 12.17 -1.14
C ALA A 10 -23.67 10.80 -0.94
N ALA A 11 -24.39 9.86 -0.36
CA ALA A 11 -23.90 8.50 -0.19
C ALA A 11 -23.54 7.91 -1.56
N PRO A 12 -22.37 7.26 -1.73
CA PRO A 12 -21.99 6.66 -3.00
C PRO A 12 -23.04 5.61 -3.41
N ASN A 13 -23.42 5.60 -4.69
CA ASN A 13 -24.40 4.66 -5.19
C ASN A 13 -23.87 3.21 -5.01
N GLN A 14 -24.75 2.23 -4.99
CA GLN A 14 -24.38 0.82 -4.74
C GLN A 14 -23.38 0.29 -5.78
N GLU A 15 -23.46 0.75 -7.02
CA GLU A 15 -22.52 0.34 -8.08
C GLU A 15 -21.09 0.85 -7.80
N ALA A 16 -20.94 2.10 -7.39
CA ALA A 16 -19.65 2.67 -7.02
C ALA A 16 -19.02 1.91 -5.83
N ARG A 17 -19.85 1.51 -4.85
CA ARG A 17 -19.37 0.70 -3.71
C ARG A 17 -18.95 -0.71 -4.13
N ARG A 18 -19.70 -1.37 -5.01
CA ARG A 18 -19.33 -2.69 -5.56
C ARG A 18 -18.03 -2.61 -6.35
N ALA A 19 -17.90 -1.63 -7.25
CA ALA A 19 -16.68 -1.41 -8.01
C ALA A 19 -15.47 -1.13 -7.10
N ALA A 20 -15.65 -0.31 -6.06
CA ALA A 20 -14.59 -0.04 -5.09
C ALA A 20 -14.19 -1.29 -4.29
N LEU A 21 -15.15 -2.14 -3.91
CA LEU A 21 -14.85 -3.41 -3.24
C LEU A 21 -14.05 -4.35 -4.15
N THR A 22 -14.48 -4.52 -5.41
CA THR A 22 -13.77 -5.35 -6.38
C THR A 22 -12.33 -4.85 -6.58
N ARG A 23 -12.14 -3.53 -6.75
CA ARG A 23 -10.79 -2.93 -6.86
C ARG A 23 -9.96 -3.19 -5.62
N ALA A 24 -10.51 -2.99 -4.42
CA ALA A 24 -9.80 -3.26 -3.18
C ALA A 24 -9.39 -4.74 -3.06
N GLN A 25 -10.27 -5.67 -3.43
CA GLN A 25 -9.95 -7.09 -3.42
C GLN A 25 -8.85 -7.45 -4.42
N ILE A 26 -8.93 -6.95 -5.66
CA ILE A 26 -7.87 -7.14 -6.66
C ILE A 26 -6.53 -6.63 -6.14
N CYS A 27 -6.49 -5.40 -5.60
CA CYS A 27 -5.28 -4.84 -5.01
C CYS A 27 -4.73 -5.73 -3.88
N LEU A 28 -5.60 -6.23 -2.99
CA LEU A 28 -5.16 -7.09 -1.90
C LEU A 28 -4.59 -8.42 -2.39
N TYR A 29 -5.22 -9.09 -3.37
CA TYR A 29 -4.70 -10.32 -3.93
C TYR A 29 -3.39 -10.12 -4.71
N VAL A 30 -3.29 -9.05 -5.49
CA VAL A 30 -2.03 -8.68 -6.16
C VAL A 30 -0.95 -8.37 -5.12
N GLY A 31 -1.31 -7.65 -4.04
CA GLY A 31 -0.40 -7.34 -2.95
C GLY A 31 0.10 -8.59 -2.22
N ILE A 32 -0.78 -9.56 -1.95
CA ILE A 32 -0.39 -10.85 -1.36
C ILE A 32 0.60 -11.56 -2.29
N ALA A 33 0.29 -11.64 -3.59
CA ALA A 33 1.15 -12.29 -4.58
C ALA A 33 2.53 -11.62 -4.68
N ALA A 34 2.58 -10.28 -4.76
CA ALA A 34 3.82 -9.52 -4.81
C ALA A 34 4.67 -9.73 -3.54
N VAL A 35 4.06 -9.60 -2.36
CA VAL A 35 4.79 -9.75 -1.09
C VAL A 35 5.31 -11.19 -0.90
N VAL A 36 4.55 -12.19 -1.32
CA VAL A 36 5.01 -13.59 -1.29
C VAL A 36 6.12 -13.81 -2.32
N ALA A 37 6.01 -13.26 -3.54
CA ALA A 37 7.07 -13.32 -4.54
C ALA A 37 8.36 -12.66 -4.02
N LEU A 38 8.26 -11.49 -3.40
CA LEU A 38 9.38 -10.80 -2.75
C LEU A 38 10.05 -11.69 -1.70
N ALA A 39 9.27 -12.34 -0.84
CA ALA A 39 9.79 -13.25 0.17
C ALA A 39 10.52 -14.46 -0.45
N LEU A 40 9.96 -15.03 -1.52
CA LEU A 40 10.59 -16.15 -2.22
C LEU A 40 11.88 -15.73 -2.94
N ILE A 41 11.88 -14.56 -3.59
CA ILE A 41 13.09 -14.04 -4.25
C ILE A 41 14.18 -13.83 -3.20
N THR A 42 13.90 -13.15 -2.11
CA THR A 42 14.90 -12.87 -1.05
C THR A 42 15.42 -14.13 -0.36
N LEU A 43 14.65 -15.20 -0.30
CA LEU A 43 15.05 -16.44 0.38
C LEU A 43 15.78 -17.43 -0.53
N PHE A 44 15.45 -17.48 -1.82
CA PHE A 44 15.87 -18.56 -2.69
C PHE A 44 16.66 -18.12 -3.92
N VAL A 45 16.64 -16.82 -4.25
CA VAL A 45 17.32 -16.31 -5.44
C VAL A 45 18.54 -15.49 -5.03
N PRO A 46 19.74 -15.78 -5.57
CA PRO A 46 20.92 -14.97 -5.31
C PRO A 46 20.70 -13.52 -5.77
N THR A 47 21.01 -12.58 -4.90
CA THR A 47 20.98 -11.14 -5.16
C THR A 47 22.33 -10.53 -4.86
N SER A 48 22.66 -9.43 -5.52
CA SER A 48 23.90 -8.70 -5.27
C SER A 48 23.88 -8.07 -3.90
N THR A 49 25.02 -8.09 -3.23
CA THR A 49 25.25 -7.33 -2.00
C THR A 49 25.76 -5.91 -2.30
N ASP A 50 26.17 -5.67 -3.54
CA ASP A 50 26.63 -4.38 -4.05
C ASP A 50 25.51 -3.74 -4.87
N ASP A 51 25.06 -2.58 -4.42
CA ASP A 51 23.96 -1.85 -5.05
C ASP A 51 24.37 -1.03 -6.30
N ALA A 52 25.64 -1.04 -6.64
CA ALA A 52 26.15 -0.24 -7.77
C ALA A 52 25.75 -0.80 -9.12
N SER A 53 25.60 -2.12 -9.26
CA SER A 53 25.24 -2.77 -10.52
C SER A 53 24.53 -4.11 -10.28
N PHE A 54 23.68 -4.50 -11.24
CA PHE A 54 23.03 -5.81 -11.19
C PHE A 54 23.99 -6.89 -11.69
N HIS A 55 24.30 -7.87 -10.85
CA HIS A 55 25.16 -8.99 -11.17
C HIS A 55 24.39 -10.31 -11.28
N HIS A 56 23.20 -10.38 -10.69
CA HIS A 56 22.36 -11.57 -10.65
C HIS A 56 20.98 -11.31 -11.25
N VAL A 57 20.39 -12.35 -11.80
CA VAL A 57 18.99 -12.31 -12.28
C VAL A 57 18.02 -11.95 -11.15
N GLY A 58 18.36 -12.31 -9.91
CA GLY A 58 17.59 -11.95 -8.73
C GLY A 58 17.45 -10.44 -8.53
N ASP A 59 18.44 -9.64 -8.90
CA ASP A 59 18.41 -8.19 -8.78
C ASP A 59 17.31 -7.57 -9.65
N TYR A 60 17.13 -8.10 -10.88
CA TYR A 60 16.05 -7.70 -11.77
C TYR A 60 14.68 -8.08 -11.21
N PHE A 61 14.52 -9.29 -10.68
CA PHE A 61 13.26 -9.74 -10.09
C PHE A 61 12.91 -8.93 -8.85
N LEU A 62 13.89 -8.67 -7.98
CA LEU A 62 13.71 -7.86 -6.77
C LEU A 62 13.25 -6.44 -7.11
N THR A 63 13.91 -5.82 -8.09
CA THR A 63 13.58 -4.46 -8.54
C THR A 63 12.23 -4.41 -9.26
N ALA A 64 11.92 -5.39 -10.11
CA ALA A 64 10.64 -5.47 -10.81
C ALA A 64 9.47 -5.66 -9.84
N ASP A 65 9.64 -6.50 -8.82
CA ASP A 65 8.61 -6.75 -7.80
C ASP A 65 8.38 -5.54 -6.88
N GLY A 66 9.34 -4.63 -6.76
CA GLY A 66 9.17 -3.34 -6.11
C GLY A 66 8.04 -2.50 -6.72
N ILE A 67 7.78 -2.62 -8.03
CA ILE A 67 6.70 -1.88 -8.70
C ILE A 67 5.31 -2.27 -8.18
N PRO A 68 4.85 -3.53 -8.27
CA PRO A 68 3.56 -3.91 -7.70
C PRO A 68 3.51 -3.71 -6.18
N PHE A 69 4.63 -3.88 -5.46
CA PHE A 69 4.70 -3.63 -4.03
C PHE A 69 4.25 -2.20 -3.64
N VAL A 70 4.68 -1.17 -4.38
CA VAL A 70 4.29 0.23 -4.10
C VAL A 70 2.99 0.64 -4.78
N LEU A 71 2.62 0.07 -5.92
CA LEU A 71 1.37 0.38 -6.61
C LEU A 71 0.15 -0.15 -5.88
N VAL A 72 0.25 -1.31 -5.23
CA VAL A 72 -0.86 -1.92 -4.49
C VAL A 72 -1.45 -0.96 -3.45
N PRO A 73 -0.71 -0.41 -2.48
CA PRO A 73 -1.28 0.54 -1.55
C PRO A 73 -1.73 1.84 -2.24
N ALA A 74 -1.04 2.30 -3.29
CA ALA A 74 -1.44 3.50 -4.02
C ALA A 74 -2.85 3.39 -4.63
N PHE A 75 -3.25 2.22 -5.10
CA PHE A 75 -4.60 1.95 -5.61
C PHE A 75 -5.58 1.46 -4.54
N LEU A 76 -5.09 0.78 -3.50
CA LEU A 76 -5.91 0.28 -2.41
C LEU A 76 -6.50 1.42 -1.57
N LEU A 77 -5.69 2.45 -1.25
CA LEU A 77 -6.14 3.57 -0.42
C LEU A 77 -7.34 4.32 -1.01
N PRO A 78 -7.35 4.74 -2.29
CA PRO A 78 -8.52 5.35 -2.91
C PRO A 78 -9.76 4.44 -2.91
N ALA A 79 -9.58 3.13 -3.15
CA ALA A 79 -10.68 2.18 -3.10
C ALA A 79 -11.28 2.08 -1.69
N LEU A 80 -10.45 2.00 -0.65
CA LEU A 80 -10.89 2.01 0.75
C LEU A 80 -11.59 3.33 1.12
N ARG A 81 -11.07 4.48 0.65
CA ARG A 81 -11.73 5.78 0.85
C ARG A 81 -13.14 5.82 0.26
N THR A 82 -13.30 5.30 -0.96
CA THR A 82 -14.63 5.20 -1.60
C THR A 82 -15.57 4.32 -0.77
N LEU A 83 -15.10 3.18 -0.25
CA LEU A 83 -15.89 2.31 0.64
C LEU A 83 -16.25 2.98 1.96
N GLN A 84 -15.42 3.91 2.44
CA GLN A 84 -15.65 4.70 3.64
C GLN A 84 -16.57 5.91 3.38
N GLY A 85 -16.92 6.20 2.13
CA GLY A 85 -17.71 7.38 1.76
C GLY A 85 -17.01 8.69 2.09
N GLY A 86 -15.68 8.75 2.06
CA GLY A 86 -14.88 9.93 2.35
C GLY A 86 -14.83 10.34 3.83
N ARG A 87 -15.37 9.51 4.74
CA ARG A 87 -15.43 9.78 6.19
C ARG A 87 -14.07 9.76 6.90
N ASP A 88 -13.02 9.31 6.23
CA ASP A 88 -11.61 9.37 6.65
C ASP A 88 -11.08 10.83 6.69
N GLY A 89 -11.84 11.78 6.14
CA GLY A 89 -11.58 13.21 6.24
C GLY A 89 -10.33 13.67 5.48
N ARG A 90 -9.75 14.78 5.95
CA ARG A 90 -8.55 15.38 5.34
C ARG A 90 -7.30 14.52 5.53
N LEU A 91 -7.20 13.82 6.67
CA LEU A 91 -6.05 12.93 6.95
C LEU A 91 -5.99 11.77 5.96
N GLY A 92 -7.13 11.12 5.69
CA GLY A 92 -7.18 10.06 4.70
C GLY A 92 -6.83 10.55 3.29
N LEU A 93 -7.31 11.74 2.91
CA LEU A 93 -6.95 12.36 1.62
C LEU A 93 -5.45 12.67 1.54
N ALA A 94 -4.89 13.31 2.58
CA ALA A 94 -3.46 13.59 2.65
C ALA A 94 -2.62 12.31 2.56
N GLY A 95 -3.08 11.24 3.21
CA GLY A 95 -2.46 9.92 3.12
C GLY A 95 -2.43 9.37 1.69
N ILE A 96 -3.54 9.48 0.95
CA ILE A 96 -3.61 9.06 -0.45
C ILE A 96 -2.65 9.87 -1.33
N VAL A 97 -2.62 11.19 -1.15
CA VAL A 97 -1.74 12.08 -1.93
C VAL A 97 -0.27 11.77 -1.65
N ALA A 98 0.11 11.67 -0.37
CA ALA A 98 1.48 11.32 0.02
C ALA A 98 1.89 9.95 -0.54
N MET A 99 1.02 8.93 -0.40
CA MET A 99 1.26 7.59 -0.96
C MET A 99 1.44 7.65 -2.47
N GLY A 100 0.59 8.39 -3.18
CA GLY A 100 0.65 8.54 -4.64
C GLY A 100 1.94 9.19 -5.11
N ILE A 101 2.37 10.28 -4.45
CA ILE A 101 3.64 10.97 -4.76
C ILE A 101 4.82 10.01 -4.57
N GLY A 102 4.90 9.36 -3.39
CA GLY A 102 5.98 8.43 -3.11
C GLY A 102 5.99 7.24 -4.07
N ALA A 103 4.82 6.69 -4.41
CA ALA A 103 4.70 5.57 -5.34
C ALA A 103 5.18 5.93 -6.76
N VAL A 104 4.84 7.13 -7.26
CA VAL A 104 5.31 7.60 -8.57
C VAL A 104 6.84 7.70 -8.59
N VAL A 105 7.44 8.29 -7.56
CA VAL A 105 8.90 8.43 -7.47
C VAL A 105 9.56 7.05 -7.38
N LEU A 106 9.08 6.16 -6.51
CA LEU A 106 9.66 4.82 -6.35
C LEU A 106 9.50 3.98 -7.62
N CYS A 107 8.34 4.00 -8.28
CA CYS A 107 8.15 3.31 -9.57
C CYS A 107 9.10 3.84 -10.64
N GLY A 108 9.28 5.16 -10.72
CA GLY A 108 10.25 5.76 -11.63
C GLY A 108 11.69 5.27 -11.36
N MET A 109 12.07 5.17 -10.07
CA MET A 109 13.38 4.65 -9.68
C MET A 109 13.54 3.17 -10.02
N PHE A 110 12.53 2.34 -9.77
CA PHE A 110 12.58 0.91 -10.13
C PHE A 110 12.65 0.70 -11.64
N VAL A 111 11.86 1.45 -12.41
CA VAL A 111 11.94 1.39 -13.89
C VAL A 111 13.32 1.84 -14.39
N TYR A 112 13.85 2.94 -13.83
CA TYR A 112 15.20 3.38 -14.17
C TYR A 112 16.26 2.32 -13.80
N GLY A 113 16.17 1.73 -12.61
CA GLY A 113 17.07 0.66 -12.15
C GLY A 113 17.05 -0.56 -13.09
N LEU A 114 15.85 -0.96 -13.57
CA LEU A 114 15.71 -2.05 -14.53
C LEU A 114 16.35 -1.73 -15.89
N ILE A 115 16.21 -0.50 -16.38
CA ILE A 115 16.76 -0.07 -17.67
C ILE A 115 18.28 0.09 -17.59
N ALA A 116 18.76 0.72 -16.53
CA ALA A 116 20.18 1.01 -16.34
C ALA A 116 20.98 -0.15 -15.74
N ALA A 117 20.31 -1.25 -15.35
CA ALA A 117 20.89 -2.38 -14.62
C ALA A 117 21.69 -1.95 -13.38
N THR A 118 21.16 -0.97 -12.63
CA THR A 118 21.81 -0.42 -11.44
C THR A 118 20.91 -0.48 -10.23
N GLY A 119 21.50 -0.79 -9.09
CA GLY A 119 20.86 -0.70 -7.77
C GLY A 119 20.77 0.74 -7.27
N SER A 120 20.16 1.66 -8.02
CA SER A 120 19.98 3.07 -7.61
C SER A 120 19.07 3.24 -6.37
N SER A 121 18.62 2.14 -5.80
CA SER A 121 17.62 2.09 -4.74
C SER A 121 18.06 2.63 -3.39
N LEU A 122 19.37 2.74 -3.12
CA LEU A 122 19.87 3.18 -1.81
C LEU A 122 20.25 4.66 -1.71
N GLY A 123 19.94 5.45 -2.75
CA GLY A 123 20.18 6.89 -2.70
C GLY A 123 19.21 7.65 -1.77
N PRO A 124 19.53 8.91 -1.42
CA PRO A 124 18.66 9.75 -0.57
C PRO A 124 17.22 9.86 -1.11
N THR A 125 17.05 9.85 -2.43
CA THR A 125 15.74 9.92 -3.09
C THR A 125 14.88 8.71 -2.76
N TYR A 126 15.46 7.50 -2.73
CA TYR A 126 14.76 6.29 -2.31
C TYR A 126 14.27 6.37 -0.87
N VAL A 127 15.15 6.80 0.04
CA VAL A 127 14.81 6.94 1.47
C VAL A 127 13.69 7.97 1.66
N LEU A 128 13.76 9.11 0.99
CA LEU A 128 12.74 10.15 1.06
C LEU A 128 11.40 9.66 0.48
N ALA A 129 11.41 9.05 -0.69
CA ALA A 129 10.20 8.54 -1.33
C ALA A 129 9.57 7.42 -0.48
N SER A 130 10.37 6.52 0.09
CA SER A 130 9.92 5.50 1.03
C SER A 130 9.31 6.10 2.29
N ALA A 131 9.94 7.11 2.87
CA ALA A 131 9.40 7.83 4.02
C ALA A 131 8.05 8.48 3.71
N VAL A 132 7.91 9.10 2.53
CA VAL A 132 6.65 9.71 2.08
C VAL A 132 5.55 8.65 1.90
N THR A 133 5.85 7.47 1.34
CA THR A 133 4.86 6.38 1.23
C THR A 133 4.41 5.87 2.59
N ILE A 134 5.34 5.71 3.55
CA ILE A 134 5.02 5.28 4.92
C ILE A 134 4.13 6.30 5.60
N ILE A 135 4.50 7.58 5.54
CA ILE A 135 3.68 8.68 6.08
C ILE A 135 2.28 8.62 5.46
N GLY A 136 2.19 8.35 4.14
CA GLY A 136 0.93 8.17 3.44
C GLY A 136 0.05 7.07 4.05
N VAL A 137 0.61 5.89 4.28
CA VAL A 137 -0.11 4.76 4.91
C VAL A 137 -0.52 5.10 6.35
N ILE A 138 0.37 5.74 7.14
CA ILE A 138 0.09 6.14 8.53
C ILE A 138 -1.06 7.14 8.57
N LEU A 139 -1.03 8.19 7.77
CA LEU A 139 -2.06 9.22 7.71
C LEU A 139 -3.42 8.63 7.29
N PHE A 140 -3.41 7.74 6.30
CA PHE A 140 -4.64 7.06 5.87
C PHE A 140 -5.18 6.15 6.97
N ALA A 141 -4.35 5.37 7.64
CA ALA A 141 -4.73 4.50 8.75
C ALA A 141 -5.32 5.33 9.91
N ALA A 142 -4.69 6.45 10.27
CA ALA A 142 -5.16 7.37 11.29
C ALA A 142 -6.52 8.00 10.94
N GLY A 143 -6.71 8.45 9.68
CA GLY A 143 -7.98 8.97 9.20
C GLY A 143 -9.09 7.91 9.22
N SER A 144 -8.75 6.68 8.83
CA SER A 144 -9.68 5.54 8.75
C SER A 144 -10.06 4.97 10.13
N TRP A 145 -9.30 5.27 11.19
CA TRP A 145 -9.53 4.75 12.53
C TRP A 145 -10.95 5.07 13.05
N ARG A 146 -11.39 6.29 12.79
CA ARG A 146 -12.73 6.76 13.22
C ARG A 146 -13.87 6.12 12.45
N VAL A 147 -13.63 5.71 11.21
CA VAL A 147 -14.66 5.13 10.33
C VAL A 147 -15.00 3.69 10.70
N ARG A 148 -14.07 2.97 11.33
CA ARG A 148 -14.22 1.57 11.80
C ARG A 148 -14.60 0.57 10.69
N LEU A 149 -14.27 0.86 9.42
CA LEU A 149 -14.45 -0.10 8.34
C LEU A 149 -13.57 -1.34 8.57
N LEU A 150 -12.34 -1.11 8.94
CA LEU A 150 -11.40 -2.14 9.39
C LEU A 150 -11.21 -2.04 10.91
N PRO A 151 -10.82 -3.15 11.59
CA PRO A 151 -10.49 -3.10 13.01
C PRO A 151 -9.29 -2.16 13.26
N GLY A 152 -9.31 -1.43 14.39
CA GLY A 152 -8.24 -0.49 14.71
C GLY A 152 -6.86 -1.16 14.78
N TRP A 153 -6.77 -2.35 15.38
CA TRP A 153 -5.51 -3.09 15.44
C TRP A 153 -4.92 -3.39 14.05
N LEU A 154 -5.78 -3.68 13.06
CA LEU A 154 -5.35 -3.96 11.69
C LEU A 154 -4.83 -2.69 11.01
N LEU A 155 -5.48 -1.54 11.26
CA LEU A 155 -5.02 -0.23 10.80
C LEU A 155 -3.69 0.18 11.43
N ALA A 156 -3.41 -0.23 12.68
CA ALA A 156 -2.12 -0.02 13.33
C ALA A 156 -1.06 -1.01 12.82
N ALA A 157 -1.43 -2.27 12.64
CA ALA A 157 -0.52 -3.32 12.16
C ALA A 157 -0.05 -3.07 10.72
N TRP A 158 -0.87 -2.44 9.88
CA TRP A 158 -0.54 -2.23 8.47
C TRP A 158 0.70 -1.35 8.25
N PRO A 159 0.83 -0.13 8.80
CA PRO A 159 2.06 0.66 8.68
C PRO A 159 3.27 -0.08 9.25
N VAL A 160 3.13 -0.76 10.39
CA VAL A 160 4.22 -1.54 11.00
C VAL A 160 4.66 -2.66 10.08
N ALA A 161 3.70 -3.44 9.53
CA ALA A 161 4.00 -4.50 8.58
C ALA A 161 4.65 -3.97 7.30
N TRP A 162 4.28 -2.77 6.87
CA TRP A 162 4.86 -2.10 5.71
C TRP A 162 6.32 -1.69 5.95
N ILE A 163 6.63 -1.15 7.14
CA ILE A 163 8.00 -0.80 7.54
C ILE A 163 8.85 -2.07 7.64
N VAL A 164 8.35 -3.09 8.36
CA VAL A 164 9.10 -4.33 8.61
C VAL A 164 9.27 -5.15 7.34
N GLY A 165 8.23 -5.22 6.49
CA GLY A 165 8.24 -6.02 5.28
C GLY A 165 8.85 -5.34 4.05
N GLY A 166 8.89 -4.00 4.04
CA GLY A 166 9.34 -3.23 2.88
C GLY A 166 10.68 -2.54 3.05
N LEU A 167 10.99 -2.04 4.26
CA LEU A 167 12.21 -1.26 4.50
C LEU A 167 13.31 -2.03 5.21
N LEU A 168 12.97 -3.10 5.92
CA LEU A 168 13.92 -3.91 6.66
C LEU A 168 14.06 -5.31 6.02
N PRO A 169 14.60 -5.40 4.79
CA PRO A 169 14.78 -6.70 4.11
C PRO A 169 15.67 -7.67 4.90
N ILE A 170 16.42 -7.15 5.90
CA ILE A 170 17.30 -7.90 6.79
C ILE A 170 16.52 -8.85 7.72
N LEU A 171 15.26 -8.56 8.00
CA LEU A 171 14.41 -9.44 8.80
C LEU A 171 13.69 -10.43 7.85
N SER A 172 14.38 -11.52 7.56
CA SER A 172 13.80 -12.67 6.84
C SER A 172 12.46 -13.06 7.50
N GLY A 173 11.36 -12.77 6.85
CA GLY A 173 10.00 -13.01 7.36
C GLY A 173 9.13 -11.76 7.54
N GLY A 174 9.69 -10.54 7.50
CA GLY A 174 8.91 -9.31 7.58
C GLY A 174 7.87 -9.18 6.46
N GLN A 175 8.19 -9.68 5.26
CA GLN A 175 7.28 -9.76 4.14
C GLN A 175 6.05 -10.62 4.46
N LEU A 176 6.22 -11.73 5.18
CA LEU A 176 5.09 -12.59 5.56
C LEU A 176 4.11 -11.89 6.51
N MET A 177 4.60 -10.99 7.35
CA MET A 177 3.73 -10.17 8.20
C MET A 177 2.84 -9.24 7.35
N LEU A 178 3.38 -8.62 6.32
CA LEU A 178 2.60 -7.77 5.42
C LEU A 178 1.60 -8.60 4.59
N ALA A 179 2.02 -9.77 4.11
CA ALA A 179 1.12 -10.71 3.44
C ALA A 179 -0.05 -11.12 4.35
N ALA A 180 0.22 -11.45 5.62
CA ALA A 180 -0.81 -11.78 6.60
C ALA A 180 -1.78 -10.62 6.82
N VAL A 181 -1.30 -9.39 6.91
CA VAL A 181 -2.15 -8.18 7.01
C VAL A 181 -3.06 -8.07 5.80
N TYR A 182 -2.55 -8.25 4.58
CA TYR A 182 -3.36 -8.20 3.36
C TYR A 182 -4.39 -9.34 3.28
N VAL A 183 -4.04 -10.55 3.68
CA VAL A 183 -4.97 -11.68 3.78
C VAL A 183 -6.11 -11.36 4.74
N VAL A 184 -5.80 -10.86 5.93
CA VAL A 184 -6.82 -10.48 6.92
C VAL A 184 -7.71 -9.36 6.39
N MET A 185 -7.15 -8.35 5.71
CA MET A 185 -7.94 -7.30 5.06
C MET A 185 -8.87 -7.88 3.98
N ALA A 186 -8.37 -8.78 3.12
CA ALA A 186 -9.15 -9.39 2.05
C ALA A 186 -10.35 -10.19 2.58
N VAL A 187 -10.19 -10.88 3.72
CA VAL A 187 -11.24 -11.65 4.37
C VAL A 187 -12.24 -10.77 5.12
N LEU A 188 -11.75 -9.76 5.84
CA LEU A 188 -12.61 -8.94 6.70
C LEU A 188 -13.41 -7.88 5.94
N LEU A 189 -12.86 -7.32 4.85
CA LEU A 189 -13.47 -6.23 4.12
C LEU A 189 -14.88 -6.59 3.58
N PRO A 190 -15.10 -7.69 2.84
CA PRO A 190 -16.44 -8.05 2.37
C PRO A 190 -17.38 -8.38 3.51
N ARG A 191 -16.92 -9.10 4.55
CA ARG A 191 -17.74 -9.48 5.70
C ARG A 191 -18.29 -8.26 6.46
N ARG A 192 -17.52 -7.19 6.57
CA ARG A 192 -17.94 -5.97 7.26
C ARG A 192 -18.87 -5.09 6.44
N LEU A 193 -18.74 -5.11 5.11
CA LEU A 193 -19.65 -4.39 4.23
C LEU A 193 -21.03 -5.03 4.19
N ILE A 194 -21.13 -6.36 4.26
CA ILE A 194 -22.41 -7.07 4.33
C ILE A 194 -23.16 -6.76 5.65
N ARG A 195 -22.44 -6.63 6.76
CA ARG A 195 -23.01 -6.36 8.09
C ARG A 195 -23.41 -4.89 8.32
N ARG A 196 -23.06 -3.99 7.41
CA ARG A 196 -23.41 -2.56 7.48
C ARG A 196 -24.14 -2.18 6.19
N PRO A 197 -25.44 -2.52 6.05
CA PRO A 197 -26.24 -1.93 4.99
C PRO A 197 -26.18 -0.41 5.15
N ALA A 198 -26.23 0.29 4.01
CA ALA A 198 -26.08 1.76 3.92
C ALA A 198 -27.17 2.49 4.68
#